data_ef5d5369f7047e97e64fe3fc17583da6
#
_entry.id   ef5d5369f7047e97e64fe3fc17583da6
#
_cell.length_a   1.000
_cell.length_b   1.000
_cell.length_c   1.000
_cell.angle_alpha   90.00
_cell.angle_beta   90.00
_cell.angle_gamma   90.00
#
_symmetry.space_group_name_H-M   'P 1'
#
loop_
_entity.id
_entity.type
_entity.pdbx_description
1 polymer ?
#
loop_
_entity_poly.entity_id
_entity_poly.type
_entity_poly.pdbx_seq_one_letter_code
_entity_poly.pdbx_strand_id
1 'polypeptide(L)'
;MRRFVFLLFTLLSSMMVQAKARVSDKPAFASTSTSDLLPVKVEHLKKKTVVHFRMNCAHRRNWSMEGARLECEGRVYKYISGRLVTHDGPMVLSDEAFEIGKEYDKNLMQDSLILTFEPLPKKTVMFDYIEGDNSSSWKIYGIRLDGKLHPFRFPAYKKPENTDEPLKPLTLTHGKAKATIRVHGGSVVGYFGDSARNPLTGDYEDETIYEDSVTQFCHPAFMPMMPQFIGHPVDPSMGRVDQFWLYIIPGETLTLDIDAAACVARVHDFAAGKPAPSDCYRVGGSIGDINQVVLENMHFIRGFIKEMPVFVKGETYAQWCDKVWACYDSLRQEVLKKRNYTQRQKDMLQLLVDNIYLATRRSYEPLLQWRIGYGNDISDVIAEMKKTYTLADSHAKDLILYRDGRSFYLPLNLSNLPYLEANGMDKGEVYDMMKAYASAKVVGDKLMAGEVQPDSIIQSVHPYFQQVLKVKNDSVKMQLERLKREAADRMKTTPDATPEEMLNAIAAQYPGKAVFIDCWATWCVPCMKGVEAMEPMKEQMKGLDAVFVYLTNETSQMDAWSEQVIRIPGQHYRIKSDIWNKIPGLGAIPQYYLYDRQGKRVWETTGFGKETLKEIETEINRVLEQ
;
A
#
# COMPACT_ATOMS: atom_id res chain seq x y z
N MET A 1 -58.30 -56.07 -12.66
CA MET A 1 -57.09 -56.02 -11.80
C MET A 1 -55.82 -55.43 -12.47
N ARG A 2 -55.56 -55.61 -13.77
CA ARG A 2 -54.35 -55.06 -14.43
C ARG A 2 -54.31 -53.51 -14.63
N ARG A 3 -55.45 -52.86 -14.67
CA ARG A 3 -55.47 -51.35 -14.81
C ARG A 3 -55.29 -50.60 -13.49
N PHE A 4 -55.55 -51.21 -12.37
CA PHE A 4 -55.36 -50.58 -11.04
C PHE A 4 -53.90 -50.65 -10.56
N VAL A 5 -53.13 -51.64 -10.98
CA VAL A 5 -51.72 -51.78 -10.63
C VAL A 5 -50.85 -50.75 -11.40
N PHE A 6 -51.24 -50.40 -12.63
CA PHE A 6 -50.51 -49.40 -13.42
C PHE A 6 -50.69 -47.96 -12.92
N LEU A 7 -51.88 -47.63 -12.34
CA LEU A 7 -52.12 -46.31 -11.72
C LEU A 7 -51.40 -46.17 -10.39
N LEU A 8 -51.17 -47.23 -9.63
CA LEU A 8 -50.43 -47.19 -8.38
C LEU A 8 -48.92 -47.06 -8.61
N PHE A 9 -48.37 -47.63 -9.68
CA PHE A 9 -46.95 -47.47 -10.06
C PHE A 9 -46.65 -46.07 -10.64
N THR A 10 -47.58 -45.46 -11.37
CA THR A 10 -47.43 -44.07 -11.85
C THR A 10 -47.62 -43.05 -10.75
N LEU A 11 -48.43 -43.32 -9.71
CA LEU A 11 -48.56 -42.47 -8.52
C LEU A 11 -47.39 -42.62 -7.54
N LEU A 12 -46.75 -43.79 -7.45
CA LEU A 12 -45.54 -43.99 -6.65
C LEU A 12 -44.28 -43.47 -7.32
N SER A 13 -44.21 -43.42 -8.68
CA SER A 13 -43.09 -42.79 -9.40
C SER A 13 -43.17 -41.27 -9.43
N SER A 14 -44.34 -40.66 -9.19
CA SER A 14 -44.50 -39.20 -9.08
C SER A 14 -44.27 -38.66 -7.65
N MET A 15 -44.10 -39.54 -6.65
CA MET A 15 -43.78 -39.11 -5.26
C MET A 15 -42.30 -39.20 -4.89
N MET A 16 -41.40 -39.56 -5.80
CA MET A 16 -40.00 -39.16 -5.66
C MET A 16 -39.86 -37.71 -6.10
N VAL A 17 -40.43 -36.80 -5.35
CA VAL A 17 -39.98 -35.40 -5.35
C VAL A 17 -38.54 -35.46 -4.83
N GLN A 18 -37.61 -35.59 -5.74
CA GLN A 18 -36.22 -35.21 -5.46
C GLN A 18 -36.31 -33.80 -4.88
N ALA A 19 -36.02 -33.70 -3.58
CA ALA A 19 -35.90 -32.38 -2.96
C ALA A 19 -34.91 -31.59 -3.82
N LYS A 20 -35.42 -30.67 -4.65
CA LYS A 20 -34.62 -29.89 -5.57
C LYS A 20 -33.53 -29.24 -4.73
N ALA A 21 -32.28 -29.46 -5.10
CA ALA A 21 -31.14 -28.77 -4.51
C ALA A 21 -31.43 -27.28 -4.57
N ARG A 22 -31.33 -26.61 -3.44
CA ARG A 22 -31.41 -25.14 -3.42
C ARG A 22 -30.02 -24.62 -3.80
N VAL A 23 -29.91 -23.96 -4.93
CA VAL A 23 -28.69 -23.34 -5.42
C VAL A 23 -28.85 -21.83 -5.30
N SER A 24 -27.86 -21.18 -4.71
CA SER A 24 -27.74 -19.73 -4.66
C SER A 24 -26.50 -19.33 -5.48
N ASP A 25 -26.70 -18.68 -6.60
CA ASP A 25 -25.63 -18.13 -7.43
C ASP A 25 -25.32 -16.70 -6.99
N LYS A 26 -24.03 -16.38 -6.89
CA LYS A 26 -23.53 -15.08 -6.44
C LYS A 26 -24.21 -14.61 -5.14
N PRO A 27 -24.14 -15.41 -4.07
CA PRO A 27 -24.79 -15.08 -2.81
C PRO A 27 -24.26 -13.75 -2.26
N ALA A 28 -25.13 -12.88 -1.81
CA ALA A 28 -24.71 -11.68 -1.07
C ALA A 28 -24.15 -12.08 0.30
N PHE A 29 -23.21 -11.32 0.80
CA PHE A 29 -22.65 -11.49 2.15
C PHE A 29 -22.54 -10.12 2.86
N ALA A 30 -22.49 -10.13 4.18
CA ALA A 30 -22.52 -8.91 4.98
C ALA A 30 -21.16 -8.31 5.19
N SER A 31 -20.17 -9.14 5.51
CA SER A 31 -18.80 -8.69 5.79
C SER A 31 -17.78 -9.79 5.54
N THR A 32 -16.52 -9.41 5.46
CA THR A 32 -15.41 -10.33 5.26
C THR A 32 -14.15 -9.84 5.95
N SER A 33 -13.32 -10.78 6.41
CA SER A 33 -11.96 -10.50 6.90
C SER A 33 -10.90 -10.57 5.80
N THR A 34 -11.28 -10.93 4.56
CA THR A 34 -10.32 -11.09 3.46
C THR A 34 -10.89 -10.62 2.13
N SER A 35 -9.99 -10.13 1.25
CA SER A 35 -10.29 -9.89 -0.17
C SER A 35 -9.95 -11.08 -1.06
N ASP A 36 -9.31 -12.12 -0.52
CA ASP A 36 -8.80 -13.23 -1.32
C ASP A 36 -9.88 -14.26 -1.68
N LEU A 37 -11.01 -14.26 -0.95
CA LEU A 37 -12.14 -15.15 -1.23
C LEU A 37 -13.41 -14.38 -1.56
N LEU A 38 -14.08 -14.81 -2.65
CA LEU A 38 -15.41 -14.34 -3.02
C LEU A 38 -16.36 -15.54 -3.14
N PRO A 39 -17.45 -15.63 -2.36
CA PRO A 39 -18.43 -16.68 -2.53
C PRO A 39 -19.19 -16.49 -3.85
N VAL A 40 -19.13 -17.46 -4.74
CA VAL A 40 -19.74 -17.39 -6.08
C VAL A 40 -20.93 -18.30 -6.26
N LYS A 41 -21.03 -19.38 -5.47
CA LYS A 41 -22.14 -20.32 -5.54
C LYS A 41 -22.26 -21.10 -4.23
N VAL A 42 -23.48 -21.36 -3.78
CA VAL A 42 -23.78 -22.30 -2.68
C VAL A 42 -24.79 -23.32 -3.13
N GLU A 43 -24.45 -24.61 -2.95
CA GLU A 43 -25.34 -25.73 -3.20
C GLU A 43 -25.78 -26.31 -1.84
N HIS A 44 -27.02 -26.04 -1.47
CA HIS A 44 -27.63 -26.55 -0.25
C HIS A 44 -28.37 -27.87 -0.55
N LEU A 45 -27.70 -28.97 -0.26
CA LEU A 45 -28.16 -30.34 -0.55
C LEU A 45 -28.67 -31.04 0.72
N LYS A 46 -29.42 -32.10 0.55
CA LYS A 46 -30.01 -32.88 1.70
C LYS A 46 -28.95 -33.46 2.65
N LYS A 47 -27.79 -33.84 2.12
CA LYS A 47 -26.73 -34.54 2.89
C LYS A 47 -25.45 -33.73 3.07
N LYS A 48 -25.34 -32.57 2.44
CA LYS A 48 -24.16 -31.71 2.49
C LYS A 48 -24.48 -30.30 2.01
N THR A 49 -23.65 -29.35 2.41
CA THR A 49 -23.61 -27.98 1.84
C THR A 49 -22.30 -27.83 1.09
N VAL A 50 -22.33 -27.33 -0.15
CA VAL A 50 -21.14 -27.07 -0.95
C VAL A 50 -21.04 -25.57 -1.20
N VAL A 51 -19.91 -24.97 -0.83
CA VAL A 51 -19.64 -23.56 -1.05
C VAL A 51 -18.51 -23.44 -2.07
N HIS A 52 -18.77 -22.66 -3.11
CA HIS A 52 -17.81 -22.38 -4.15
C HIS A 52 -17.32 -20.95 -3.97
N PHE A 53 -16.03 -20.78 -3.88
CA PHE A 53 -15.38 -19.50 -3.83
C PHE A 53 -14.53 -19.28 -5.09
N ARG A 54 -14.44 -18.04 -5.53
CA ARG A 54 -13.34 -17.58 -6.38
C ARG A 54 -12.23 -17.13 -5.46
N MET A 55 -11.02 -17.63 -5.70
CA MET A 55 -9.82 -17.28 -4.96
C MET A 55 -8.98 -16.29 -5.77
N ASN A 56 -8.42 -15.29 -5.09
CA ASN A 56 -7.48 -14.32 -5.64
C ASN A 56 -6.32 -14.13 -4.64
N CYS A 57 -5.56 -15.18 -4.41
CA CYS A 57 -4.45 -15.18 -3.46
C CYS A 57 -3.15 -14.80 -4.18
N ALA A 58 -2.70 -13.57 -4.05
CA ALA A 58 -1.50 -13.04 -4.69
C ALA A 58 -0.20 -13.33 -3.94
N HIS A 59 -0.27 -13.86 -2.71
CA HIS A 59 0.87 -14.09 -1.85
C HIS A 59 0.97 -15.56 -1.45
N ARG A 60 2.20 -16.05 -1.27
CA ARG A 60 2.43 -17.37 -0.68
C ARG A 60 1.87 -17.43 0.73
N ARG A 61 1.14 -18.50 1.01
CA ARG A 61 0.52 -18.71 2.29
C ARG A 61 0.53 -20.21 2.64
N ASN A 62 0.94 -20.51 3.85
CA ASN A 62 0.67 -21.82 4.44
C ASN A 62 -0.79 -21.87 4.86
N TRP A 63 -1.51 -22.86 4.38
CA TRP A 63 -2.93 -22.99 4.58
C TRP A 63 -3.29 -24.39 5.06
N SER A 64 -4.29 -24.48 5.91
CA SER A 64 -4.82 -25.73 6.45
C SER A 64 -6.34 -25.61 6.53
N MET A 65 -7.03 -26.71 6.33
CA MET A 65 -8.48 -26.79 6.51
C MET A 65 -8.88 -27.17 7.95
N GLU A 66 -7.91 -27.32 8.85
CA GLU A 66 -8.15 -27.57 10.27
C GLU A 66 -8.97 -26.44 10.89
N GLY A 67 -10.15 -26.76 11.41
CA GLY A 67 -11.06 -25.78 12.01
C GLY A 67 -12.01 -25.08 11.04
N ALA A 68 -11.92 -25.37 9.72
CA ALA A 68 -12.85 -24.82 8.74
C ALA A 68 -14.27 -25.31 8.98
N ARG A 69 -15.24 -24.38 8.98
CA ARG A 69 -16.63 -24.66 9.32
C ARG A 69 -17.59 -23.64 8.75
N LEU A 70 -18.88 -24.01 8.72
CA LEU A 70 -19.97 -23.06 8.61
C LEU A 70 -20.61 -22.85 9.98
N GLU A 71 -21.06 -21.63 10.24
CA GLU A 71 -21.82 -21.30 11.45
C GLU A 71 -23.19 -20.76 11.05
N CYS A 72 -24.24 -21.27 11.69
CA CYS A 72 -25.61 -20.85 11.45
C CYS A 72 -26.44 -20.98 12.72
N GLU A 73 -27.09 -19.90 13.16
CA GLU A 73 -27.95 -19.88 14.35
C GLU A 73 -27.26 -20.46 15.60
N GLY A 74 -25.98 -20.13 15.81
CA GLY A 74 -25.19 -20.62 16.95
C GLY A 74 -24.75 -22.08 16.86
N ARG A 75 -24.93 -22.75 15.72
CA ARG A 75 -24.50 -24.14 15.49
C ARG A 75 -23.37 -24.19 14.46
N VAL A 76 -22.47 -25.14 14.69
CA VAL A 76 -21.29 -25.40 13.84
C VAL A 76 -21.59 -26.57 12.90
N TYR A 77 -21.23 -26.42 11.63
CA TYR A 77 -21.30 -27.46 10.57
C TYR A 77 -19.89 -27.69 10.05
N LYS A 78 -19.36 -28.88 10.34
CA LYS A 78 -17.96 -29.20 10.11
C LYS A 78 -17.61 -29.34 8.63
N TYR A 79 -16.38 -29.02 8.30
CA TYR A 79 -15.76 -29.33 7.03
C TYR A 79 -15.70 -30.85 6.79
N ILE A 80 -15.95 -31.29 5.56
CA ILE A 80 -15.91 -32.68 5.15
C ILE A 80 -14.81 -32.93 4.13
N SER A 81 -14.73 -32.10 3.10
CA SER A 81 -13.74 -32.21 2.02
C SER A 81 -13.69 -30.91 1.20
N GLY A 82 -12.59 -30.73 0.49
CA GLY A 82 -12.43 -29.59 -0.42
C GLY A 82 -11.46 -29.87 -1.55
N ARG A 83 -11.52 -29.01 -2.54
CA ARG A 83 -10.58 -29.01 -3.65
C ARG A 83 -10.31 -27.57 -4.11
N LEU A 84 -9.07 -27.31 -4.43
CA LEU A 84 -8.62 -26.12 -5.12
C LEU A 84 -8.39 -26.48 -6.59
N VAL A 85 -9.03 -25.78 -7.52
CA VAL A 85 -8.82 -25.97 -8.96
C VAL A 85 -7.91 -24.85 -9.43
N THR A 86 -6.66 -25.20 -9.68
CA THR A 86 -5.61 -24.28 -10.16
C THR A 86 -5.40 -24.46 -11.65
N HIS A 87 -4.60 -23.60 -12.24
CA HIS A 87 -4.12 -23.75 -13.63
C HIS A 87 -3.41 -25.09 -13.87
N ASP A 88 -2.69 -25.61 -12.87
CA ASP A 88 -1.94 -26.87 -12.94
C ASP A 88 -2.83 -28.10 -12.66
N GLY A 89 -4.12 -27.90 -12.40
CA GLY A 89 -5.09 -28.96 -12.15
C GLY A 89 -5.70 -28.92 -10.73
N PRO A 90 -6.61 -29.84 -10.44
CA PRO A 90 -7.28 -29.88 -9.14
C PRO A 90 -6.37 -30.49 -8.05
N MET A 91 -6.27 -29.78 -6.91
CA MET A 91 -5.63 -30.24 -5.69
C MET A 91 -6.69 -30.58 -4.64
N VAL A 92 -6.60 -31.75 -4.04
CA VAL A 92 -7.46 -32.15 -2.92
C VAL A 92 -6.90 -31.54 -1.64
N LEU A 93 -7.75 -30.88 -0.88
CA LEU A 93 -7.37 -30.23 0.36
C LEU A 93 -7.45 -31.21 1.52
N SER A 94 -6.42 -31.25 2.35
CA SER A 94 -6.34 -32.05 3.55
C SER A 94 -6.30 -31.16 4.80
N ASP A 95 -6.34 -31.79 5.99
CA ASP A 95 -6.16 -31.09 7.26
C ASP A 95 -4.69 -30.74 7.51
N GLU A 96 -3.76 -31.35 6.76
CA GLU A 96 -2.35 -30.98 6.81
C GLU A 96 -2.11 -29.61 6.16
N ALA A 97 -1.17 -28.87 6.70
CA ALA A 97 -0.80 -27.57 6.13
C ALA A 97 -0.15 -27.75 4.74
N PHE A 98 -0.54 -26.92 3.82
CA PHE A 98 -0.01 -26.87 2.45
C PHE A 98 0.19 -25.43 2.01
N GLU A 99 1.08 -25.22 1.05
CA GLU A 99 1.38 -23.89 0.52
C GLU A 99 0.47 -23.57 -0.66
N ILE A 100 -0.14 -22.40 -0.62
CA ILE A 100 -0.90 -21.80 -1.74
C ILE A 100 -0.32 -20.47 -2.14
N GLY A 101 -0.57 -20.10 -3.39
CA GLY A 101 -0.04 -18.86 -3.97
C GLY A 101 1.42 -19.03 -4.39
N LYS A 102 1.75 -18.61 -5.61
CA LYS A 102 3.14 -18.50 -6.07
C LYS A 102 3.47 -17.03 -6.22
N GLU A 103 4.68 -16.66 -5.78
CA GLU A 103 5.20 -15.32 -5.98
C GLU A 103 5.13 -14.96 -7.48
N TYR A 104 4.38 -13.90 -7.81
CA TYR A 104 4.28 -13.30 -9.16
C TYR A 104 3.62 -14.11 -10.28
N ASP A 105 2.91 -15.20 -10.01
CA ASP A 105 2.14 -15.86 -11.05
C ASP A 105 0.80 -15.13 -11.30
N LYS A 106 0.77 -14.32 -12.37
CA LYS A 106 -0.41 -13.53 -12.77
C LYS A 106 -1.64 -14.39 -13.12
N ASN A 107 -1.47 -15.70 -13.31
CA ASN A 107 -2.54 -16.62 -13.68
C ASN A 107 -3.29 -17.20 -12.47
N LEU A 108 -2.77 -17.05 -11.25
CA LEU A 108 -3.39 -17.52 -10.01
C LEU A 108 -4.62 -16.71 -9.57
N MET A 109 -4.95 -15.64 -10.25
CA MET A 109 -6.04 -14.72 -9.87
C MET A 109 -7.45 -15.27 -10.10
N GLN A 110 -7.64 -16.54 -10.44
CA GLN A 110 -8.97 -17.10 -10.74
C GLN A 110 -9.16 -18.57 -10.33
N ASP A 111 -8.43 -19.02 -9.34
CA ASP A 111 -8.59 -20.36 -8.83
C ASP A 111 -9.98 -20.55 -8.21
N SER A 112 -10.53 -21.74 -8.36
CA SER A 112 -11.83 -22.10 -7.78
C SER A 112 -11.63 -22.97 -6.56
N LEU A 113 -12.02 -22.47 -5.39
CA LEU A 113 -12.03 -23.22 -4.14
C LEU A 113 -13.43 -23.78 -3.92
N ILE A 114 -13.56 -25.10 -3.79
CA ILE A 114 -14.83 -25.79 -3.58
C ILE A 114 -14.76 -26.55 -2.28
N LEU A 115 -15.55 -26.14 -1.30
CA LEU A 115 -15.57 -26.72 0.05
C LEU A 115 -16.91 -27.39 0.31
N THR A 116 -16.85 -28.55 0.91
CA THR A 116 -18.01 -29.38 1.32
C THR A 116 -18.08 -29.45 2.84
N PHE A 117 -19.27 -29.19 3.37
CA PHE A 117 -19.56 -29.17 4.80
C PHE A 117 -20.77 -30.05 5.12
N GLU A 118 -20.97 -30.31 6.40
CA GLU A 118 -22.22 -30.89 6.91
C GLU A 118 -23.43 -30.11 6.41
N PRO A 119 -24.61 -30.75 6.26
CA PRO A 119 -25.77 -30.13 5.69
C PRO A 119 -26.35 -29.05 6.63
N LEU A 120 -26.47 -27.83 6.15
CA LEU A 120 -27.21 -26.78 6.85
C LEU A 120 -28.70 -27.12 6.98
N PRO A 121 -29.43 -26.58 7.98
CA PRO A 121 -30.87 -26.78 8.12
C PRO A 121 -31.64 -26.35 6.88
N LYS A 122 -32.69 -27.06 6.51
CA LYS A 122 -33.45 -26.83 5.27
C LYS A 122 -34.00 -25.40 5.14
N LYS A 123 -34.24 -24.72 6.27
CA LYS A 123 -34.78 -23.36 6.31
C LYS A 123 -33.70 -22.28 6.43
N THR A 124 -32.42 -22.63 6.40
CA THR A 124 -31.33 -21.65 6.51
C THR A 124 -31.47 -20.55 5.46
N VAL A 125 -31.45 -19.31 5.92
CA VAL A 125 -31.48 -18.12 5.08
C VAL A 125 -30.09 -17.52 4.96
N MET A 126 -29.28 -17.62 6.02
CA MET A 126 -27.97 -16.99 6.11
C MET A 126 -27.05 -17.85 6.99
N PHE A 127 -25.77 -17.83 6.69
CA PHE A 127 -24.71 -18.53 7.45
C PHE A 127 -23.39 -17.80 7.30
N ASP A 128 -22.43 -18.17 8.16
CA ASP A 128 -21.05 -17.66 8.13
C ASP A 128 -20.09 -18.76 7.70
N TYR A 129 -19.05 -18.39 6.97
CA TYR A 129 -17.90 -19.24 6.70
C TYR A 129 -16.72 -18.80 7.57
N ILE A 130 -16.14 -19.73 8.32
CA ILE A 130 -15.01 -19.53 9.22
C ILE A 130 -13.94 -20.55 8.85
N GLU A 131 -12.76 -20.09 8.42
CA GLU A 131 -11.62 -20.98 8.14
C GLU A 131 -10.99 -21.52 9.42
N GLY A 132 -10.94 -20.72 10.49
CA GLY A 132 -10.37 -21.07 11.77
C GLY A 132 -10.53 -19.95 12.82
N ASP A 133 -10.04 -20.21 14.02
CA ASP A 133 -10.21 -19.28 15.16
C ASP A 133 -9.10 -18.23 15.26
N ASN A 134 -8.01 -18.37 14.52
CA ASN A 134 -6.92 -17.41 14.50
C ASN A 134 -7.35 -16.06 13.93
N SER A 135 -6.69 -14.99 14.34
CA SER A 135 -6.89 -13.65 13.78
C SER A 135 -6.59 -13.60 12.28
N SER A 136 -5.64 -14.42 11.82
CA SER A 136 -5.25 -14.54 10.41
C SER A 136 -6.15 -15.45 9.58
N SER A 137 -7.14 -16.12 10.15
CA SER A 137 -8.08 -16.99 9.43
C SER A 137 -9.07 -16.18 8.62
N TRP A 138 -9.36 -16.65 7.41
CA TRP A 138 -10.36 -16.02 6.53
C TRP A 138 -11.78 -16.27 7.04
N LYS A 139 -12.57 -15.22 7.12
CA LYS A 139 -13.95 -15.29 7.60
C LYS A 139 -14.86 -14.49 6.69
N ILE A 140 -15.99 -15.04 6.33
CA ILE A 140 -17.01 -14.36 5.54
C ILE A 140 -18.35 -14.52 6.26
N TYR A 141 -18.94 -13.41 6.64
CA TYR A 141 -20.13 -13.37 7.47
C TYR A 141 -21.37 -13.04 6.66
N GLY A 142 -22.49 -13.63 7.04
CA GLY A 142 -23.80 -13.31 6.51
C GLY A 142 -23.99 -13.73 5.06
N ILE A 143 -23.47 -14.90 4.63
CA ILE A 143 -23.70 -15.44 3.28
C ILE A 143 -25.16 -15.83 3.12
N ARG A 144 -25.88 -15.18 2.18
CA ARG A 144 -27.33 -15.33 2.01
C ARG A 144 -27.70 -16.40 0.99
N LEU A 145 -28.70 -17.22 1.35
CA LEU A 145 -29.26 -18.25 0.50
C LEU A 145 -30.60 -17.87 -0.14
N ASP A 146 -31.22 -16.77 0.27
CA ASP A 146 -32.53 -16.32 -0.19
C ASP A 146 -32.51 -15.42 -1.44
N GLY A 147 -31.30 -15.15 -1.97
CA GLY A 147 -31.11 -14.30 -3.15
C GLY A 147 -31.32 -12.81 -2.89
N LYS A 148 -31.51 -12.39 -1.63
CA LYS A 148 -31.65 -10.98 -1.28
C LYS A 148 -30.29 -10.34 -1.07
N LEU A 149 -30.20 -9.05 -1.37
CA LEU A 149 -29.03 -8.23 -1.03
C LEU A 149 -29.07 -7.87 0.46
N HIS A 150 -27.90 -7.60 1.04
CA HIS A 150 -27.83 -6.94 2.33
C HIS A 150 -28.35 -5.51 2.19
N PRO A 151 -29.11 -4.98 3.16
CA PRO A 151 -29.78 -3.69 3.04
C PRO A 151 -28.83 -2.51 3.33
N PHE A 152 -27.61 -2.52 2.81
CA PHE A 152 -26.74 -1.37 2.93
C PHE A 152 -27.21 -0.27 1.96
N ARG A 153 -27.38 0.94 2.46
CA ARG A 153 -27.67 2.13 1.66
C ARG A 153 -26.63 3.19 1.96
N PHE A 154 -25.94 3.62 0.95
CA PHE A 154 -25.03 4.75 1.06
C PHE A 154 -25.77 6.00 1.51
N PRO A 155 -25.15 6.85 2.33
CA PRO A 155 -25.70 8.16 2.66
C PRO A 155 -25.98 8.98 1.40
N ALA A 156 -27.04 9.77 1.43
CA ALA A 156 -27.29 10.76 0.38
C ALA A 156 -26.38 11.97 0.62
N TYR A 157 -25.49 12.25 -0.29
CA TYR A 157 -24.69 13.46 -0.25
C TYR A 157 -25.34 14.59 -1.05
N LYS A 158 -25.27 15.80 -0.51
CA LYS A 158 -25.65 17.01 -1.23
C LYS A 158 -24.66 17.20 -2.39
N LYS A 159 -25.17 17.30 -3.62
CA LYS A 159 -24.32 17.62 -4.78
C LYS A 159 -23.74 19.02 -4.57
N PRO A 160 -22.46 19.25 -4.90
CA PRO A 160 -21.89 20.59 -4.90
C PRO A 160 -22.68 21.52 -5.81
N GLU A 161 -22.82 22.77 -5.41
CA GLU A 161 -23.39 23.82 -6.26
C GLU A 161 -22.37 24.21 -7.34
N ASN A 162 -22.83 24.54 -8.55
CA ASN A 162 -21.99 25.04 -9.68
C ASN A 162 -20.91 24.07 -10.18
N THR A 163 -21.27 22.83 -10.43
CA THR A 163 -20.32 21.81 -10.93
C THR A 163 -19.96 21.95 -12.42
N ASP A 164 -20.66 22.76 -13.20
CA ASP A 164 -20.39 22.99 -14.63
C ASP A 164 -19.34 24.09 -14.89
N GLU A 165 -18.94 24.83 -13.85
CA GLU A 165 -17.82 25.77 -13.98
C GLU A 165 -16.48 25.03 -14.12
N PRO A 166 -15.53 25.61 -14.87
CA PRO A 166 -14.16 25.11 -14.93
C PRO A 166 -13.50 25.06 -13.54
N LEU A 167 -12.50 24.22 -13.40
CA LEU A 167 -11.66 24.20 -12.23
C LEU A 167 -10.96 25.57 -12.06
N LYS A 168 -11.25 26.26 -10.97
CA LYS A 168 -10.67 27.60 -10.70
C LYS A 168 -9.20 27.46 -10.34
N PRO A 169 -8.36 28.48 -10.61
CA PRO A 169 -7.01 28.52 -10.07
C PRO A 169 -7.00 28.29 -8.55
N LEU A 170 -6.07 27.49 -8.08
CA LEU A 170 -5.90 27.23 -6.65
C LEU A 170 -4.77 28.08 -6.09
N THR A 171 -5.04 28.84 -5.04
CA THR A 171 -4.01 29.49 -4.26
C THR A 171 -3.57 28.57 -3.12
N LEU A 172 -2.28 28.33 -2.98
CA LEU A 172 -1.75 27.53 -1.88
C LEU A 172 -2.01 28.22 -0.54
N THR A 173 -2.56 27.48 0.41
CA THR A 173 -2.86 27.97 1.76
C THR A 173 -2.45 26.92 2.79
N HIS A 174 -1.99 27.38 3.95
CA HIS A 174 -1.82 26.52 5.11
C HIS A 174 -3.18 26.15 5.68
N GLY A 175 -3.34 24.88 6.04
CA GLY A 175 -4.59 24.41 6.62
C GLY A 175 -4.51 22.98 7.09
N LYS A 176 -5.65 22.43 7.49
CA LYS A 176 -5.79 21.01 7.78
C LYS A 176 -6.45 20.32 6.58
N ALA A 177 -5.76 19.31 6.03
CA ALA A 177 -6.34 18.39 5.08
C ALA A 177 -7.21 17.39 5.84
N LYS A 178 -8.50 17.29 5.51
CA LYS A 178 -9.46 16.48 6.27
C LYS A 178 -10.16 15.48 5.38
N ALA A 179 -10.20 14.21 5.84
CA ALA A 179 -11.02 13.18 5.23
C ALA A 179 -11.68 12.33 6.31
N THR A 180 -12.95 11.97 6.10
CA THR A 180 -13.68 11.02 6.93
C THR A 180 -13.99 9.80 6.08
N ILE A 181 -13.47 8.64 6.47
CA ILE A 181 -13.66 7.38 5.75
C ILE A 181 -14.47 6.46 6.64
N ARG A 182 -15.57 5.93 6.09
CA ARG A 182 -16.44 4.94 6.77
C ARG A 182 -16.46 3.67 5.96
N VAL A 183 -16.09 2.57 6.59
CA VAL A 183 -16.16 1.24 5.99
C VAL A 183 -17.35 0.48 6.56
N HIS A 184 -18.24 0.06 5.68
CA HIS A 184 -19.43 -0.68 6.03
C HIS A 184 -19.27 -2.15 5.62
N GLY A 185 -19.73 -3.06 6.48
CA GLY A 185 -19.73 -4.49 6.18
C GLY A 185 -18.37 -5.16 6.36
N GLY A 186 -17.53 -4.68 7.26
CA GLY A 186 -16.27 -5.37 7.57
C GLY A 186 -15.51 -4.69 8.70
N SER A 187 -14.68 -5.46 9.38
CA SER A 187 -13.61 -4.95 10.22
C SER A 187 -12.44 -4.59 9.28
N VAL A 188 -12.49 -3.41 8.69
CA VAL A 188 -11.41 -2.92 7.81
C VAL A 188 -10.66 -1.85 8.57
N VAL A 189 -9.39 -2.11 8.83
CA VAL A 189 -8.44 -1.09 9.26
C VAL A 189 -7.82 -0.50 8.01
N GLY A 190 -8.01 0.79 7.81
CA GLY A 190 -7.33 1.49 6.73
C GLY A 190 -6.15 2.28 7.27
N TYR A 191 -5.12 2.41 6.47
CA TYR A 191 -4.03 3.33 6.75
C TYR A 191 -3.71 4.17 5.51
N PHE A 192 -3.15 5.34 5.76
CA PHE A 192 -2.60 6.17 4.71
C PHE A 192 -1.12 5.80 4.53
N GLY A 193 -0.72 5.51 3.30
CA GLY A 193 0.67 5.22 2.99
C GLY A 193 1.59 6.44 3.14
N ASP A 194 2.87 6.27 2.85
CA ASP A 194 3.92 7.31 2.94
C ASP A 194 3.60 8.61 2.19
N SER A 195 2.66 8.57 1.25
CA SER A 195 2.15 9.74 0.53
C SER A 195 1.40 10.75 1.42
N ALA A 196 1.09 10.40 2.66
CA ALA A 196 0.48 11.29 3.65
C ALA A 196 1.51 12.08 4.48
N ARG A 197 2.82 11.85 4.28
CA ARG A 197 3.86 12.59 5.00
C ARG A 197 3.97 14.04 4.53
N ASN A 198 4.33 14.93 5.45
CA ASN A 198 4.70 16.29 5.08
C ASN A 198 5.97 16.25 4.20
N PRO A 199 5.91 16.71 2.94
CA PRO A 199 7.03 16.55 2.02
C PRO A 199 8.25 17.43 2.33
N LEU A 200 8.11 18.43 3.21
CA LEU A 200 9.23 19.27 3.67
C LEU A 200 9.90 18.75 4.93
N THR A 201 9.12 18.19 5.85
CA THR A 201 9.62 17.85 7.19
C THR A 201 9.61 16.35 7.46
N GLY A 202 8.98 15.58 6.58
CA GLY A 202 8.83 14.14 6.72
C GLY A 202 7.86 13.74 7.85
N ASP A 203 7.32 14.71 8.59
CA ASP A 203 6.45 14.43 9.72
C ASP A 203 5.16 13.75 9.26
N TYR A 204 4.74 12.81 10.05
CA TYR A 204 3.50 12.06 9.92
C TYR A 204 2.61 12.42 11.12
N GLU A 205 2.38 13.73 11.29
CA GLU A 205 1.45 14.20 12.33
C GLU A 205 0.04 14.01 11.81
N ASP A 206 -0.54 12.84 12.01
CA ASP A 206 -1.94 12.62 11.75
C ASP A 206 -2.73 12.54 13.06
N GLU A 207 -3.84 13.25 13.09
CA GLU A 207 -4.93 12.99 14.03
C GLU A 207 -5.79 11.87 13.42
N THR A 208 -5.18 10.71 13.12
CA THR A 208 -5.95 9.59 12.57
C THR A 208 -6.63 8.85 13.71
N ILE A 209 -7.93 9.01 13.81
CA ILE A 209 -8.77 8.34 14.80
C ILE A 209 -9.42 7.14 14.12
N TYR A 210 -9.20 5.95 14.69
CA TYR A 210 -9.80 4.70 14.27
C TYR A 210 -10.88 4.30 15.29
N GLU A 211 -12.15 4.47 14.94
CA GLU A 211 -13.27 4.05 15.78
C GLU A 211 -14.33 3.37 14.93
N ASP A 212 -14.77 2.19 15.33
CA ASP A 212 -15.94 1.46 14.77
C ASP A 212 -16.08 1.52 13.24
N SER A 213 -15.02 1.19 12.51
CA SER A 213 -14.96 1.28 11.04
C SER A 213 -14.99 2.70 10.46
N VAL A 214 -14.75 3.71 11.29
CA VAL A 214 -14.59 5.11 10.87
C VAL A 214 -13.13 5.52 11.05
N THR A 215 -12.53 6.02 9.98
CA THR A 215 -11.19 6.62 10.02
C THR A 215 -11.34 8.12 9.76
N GLN A 216 -10.92 8.92 10.72
CA GLN A 216 -10.83 10.37 10.53
C GLN A 216 -9.37 10.74 10.31
N PHE A 217 -9.08 11.28 9.14
CA PHE A 217 -7.78 11.83 8.78
C PHE A 217 -7.83 13.34 8.92
N CYS A 218 -6.87 13.90 9.66
CA CYS A 218 -6.74 15.34 9.82
C CYS A 218 -5.25 15.70 9.90
N HIS A 219 -4.69 16.15 8.79
CA HIS A 219 -3.25 16.37 8.65
C HIS A 219 -2.94 17.84 8.35
N PRO A 220 -2.00 18.49 9.05
CA PRO A 220 -1.50 19.80 8.68
C PRO A 220 -0.89 19.75 7.28
N ALA A 221 -1.38 20.57 6.38
CA ALA A 221 -0.91 20.59 5.00
C ALA A 221 -0.78 22.03 4.48
N PHE A 222 0.17 22.23 3.60
CA PHE A 222 0.43 23.50 2.94
C PHE A 222 0.23 23.43 1.42
N MET A 223 -0.13 22.26 0.91
CA MET A 223 -0.47 22.01 -0.49
C MET A 223 -1.45 20.85 -0.58
N PRO A 224 -2.15 20.68 -1.70
CA PRO A 224 -2.97 19.50 -1.95
C PRO A 224 -2.16 18.22 -1.82
N MET A 225 -2.81 17.18 -1.34
CA MET A 225 -2.24 15.86 -1.11
C MET A 225 -3.00 14.80 -1.92
N MET A 226 -2.32 13.74 -2.31
CA MET A 226 -2.93 12.56 -2.92
C MET A 226 -2.54 11.28 -2.15
N PRO A 227 -2.92 11.17 -0.88
CA PRO A 227 -2.64 9.98 -0.11
C PRO A 227 -3.41 8.79 -0.66
N GLN A 228 -2.78 7.62 -0.57
CA GLN A 228 -3.43 6.36 -0.84
C GLN A 228 -4.01 5.80 0.47
N PHE A 229 -5.33 5.71 0.55
CA PHE A 229 -5.98 4.94 1.59
C PHE A 229 -6.03 3.47 1.17
N ILE A 230 -5.48 2.60 1.99
CA ILE A 230 -5.44 1.16 1.76
C ILE A 230 -6.30 0.51 2.82
N GLY A 231 -7.46 -0.02 2.39
CA GLY A 231 -8.31 -0.82 3.26
C GLY A 231 -7.76 -2.24 3.38
N HIS A 232 -7.44 -2.65 4.60
CA HIS A 232 -7.10 -4.03 4.92
C HIS A 232 -8.16 -4.62 5.85
N PRO A 233 -8.35 -5.95 5.85
CA PRO A 233 -8.91 -6.64 7.00
C PRO A 233 -8.07 -6.32 8.25
N VAL A 234 -8.61 -6.60 9.43
CA VAL A 234 -7.93 -6.34 10.72
C VAL A 234 -6.49 -6.88 10.78
N ASP A 235 -6.19 -7.93 10.01
CA ASP A 235 -4.83 -8.43 9.79
C ASP A 235 -4.33 -8.00 8.41
N PRO A 236 -3.31 -7.12 8.31
CA PRO A 236 -2.74 -6.67 7.04
C PRO A 236 -2.17 -7.80 6.16
N SER A 237 -1.79 -8.95 6.75
CA SER A 237 -1.31 -10.12 6.01
C SER A 237 -2.41 -10.81 5.21
N MET A 238 -3.67 -10.48 5.45
CA MET A 238 -4.84 -11.10 4.84
C MET A 238 -5.27 -10.51 3.49
N GLY A 239 -4.41 -9.71 2.88
CA GLY A 239 -4.72 -9.08 1.59
C GLY A 239 -5.34 -7.68 1.72
N ARG A 240 -5.71 -7.10 0.58
CA ARG A 240 -6.24 -5.73 0.50
C ARG A 240 -7.71 -5.78 0.09
N VAL A 241 -8.56 -5.04 0.79
CA VAL A 241 -9.96 -4.89 0.37
C VAL A 241 -10.03 -4.06 -0.92
N ASP A 242 -9.40 -2.90 -0.93
CA ASP A 242 -9.18 -2.07 -2.12
C ASP A 242 -8.17 -0.95 -1.81
N GLN A 243 -7.77 -0.19 -2.83
CA GLN A 243 -6.89 0.96 -2.72
C GLN A 243 -7.60 2.19 -3.28
N PHE A 244 -7.74 3.21 -2.44
CA PHE A 244 -8.38 4.46 -2.80
C PHE A 244 -7.36 5.60 -2.84
N TRP A 245 -7.20 6.21 -4.00
CA TRP A 245 -6.43 7.45 -4.14
C TRP A 245 -7.35 8.62 -3.81
N LEU A 246 -7.08 9.24 -2.67
CA LEU A 246 -7.86 10.38 -2.22
C LEU A 246 -7.13 11.66 -2.57
N TYR A 247 -7.87 12.59 -3.11
CA TYR A 247 -7.39 13.94 -3.40
C TYR A 247 -7.91 14.88 -2.33
N ILE A 248 -7.01 15.48 -1.55
CA ILE A 248 -7.36 16.29 -0.37
C ILE A 248 -6.72 17.67 -0.50
N ILE A 249 -7.52 18.70 -0.32
CA ILE A 249 -7.08 20.10 -0.34
C ILE A 249 -7.13 20.65 1.08
N PRO A 250 -6.10 21.37 1.57
CA PRO A 250 -6.14 22.04 2.86
C PRO A 250 -7.35 22.98 2.98
N GLY A 251 -8.10 22.88 4.07
CA GLY A 251 -9.31 23.68 4.30
C GLY A 251 -10.58 23.10 3.72
N GLU A 252 -10.50 22.13 2.81
CA GLU A 252 -11.64 21.44 2.22
C GLU A 252 -12.00 20.16 2.98
N THR A 253 -13.18 19.61 2.70
CA THR A 253 -13.68 18.40 3.37
C THR A 253 -13.96 17.29 2.36
N LEU A 254 -13.57 16.06 2.75
CA LEU A 254 -13.85 14.83 2.00
C LEU A 254 -14.51 13.82 2.91
N THR A 255 -15.54 13.15 2.41
CA THR A 255 -16.13 11.97 3.05
C THR A 255 -16.16 10.83 2.05
N LEU A 256 -15.71 9.64 2.47
CA LEU A 256 -15.73 8.42 1.67
C LEU A 256 -16.46 7.33 2.47
N ASP A 257 -17.57 6.84 1.95
CA ASP A 257 -18.26 5.65 2.45
C ASP A 257 -17.95 4.46 1.51
N ILE A 258 -17.54 3.34 2.08
CA ILE A 258 -17.10 2.14 1.38
C ILE A 258 -17.98 0.96 1.80
N ASP A 259 -18.51 0.22 0.84
CA ASP A 259 -19.10 -1.10 1.04
C ASP A 259 -18.01 -2.17 0.82
N ALA A 260 -17.51 -2.76 1.90
CA ALA A 260 -16.41 -3.72 1.85
C ALA A 260 -16.76 -4.96 1.03
N ALA A 261 -17.99 -5.47 1.14
CA ALA A 261 -18.42 -6.64 0.37
C ALA A 261 -18.46 -6.34 -1.14
N ALA A 262 -18.97 -5.17 -1.52
CA ALA A 262 -18.97 -4.73 -2.92
C ALA A 262 -17.55 -4.48 -3.44
N CYS A 263 -16.63 -3.96 -2.62
CA CYS A 263 -15.23 -3.79 -3.00
C CYS A 263 -14.52 -5.12 -3.27
N VAL A 264 -14.75 -6.15 -2.46
CA VAL A 264 -14.19 -7.48 -2.71
C VAL A 264 -14.69 -8.05 -4.05
N ALA A 265 -16.01 -7.95 -4.31
CA ALA A 265 -16.56 -8.36 -5.59
C ALA A 265 -15.93 -7.60 -6.78
N ARG A 266 -15.72 -6.30 -6.64
CA ARG A 266 -15.05 -5.45 -7.63
C ARG A 266 -13.61 -5.89 -7.91
N VAL A 267 -12.82 -6.17 -6.87
CA VAL A 267 -11.42 -6.63 -7.02
C VAL A 267 -11.37 -7.94 -7.80
N HIS A 268 -12.25 -8.89 -7.47
CA HIS A 268 -12.32 -10.16 -8.18
C HIS A 268 -12.80 -10.02 -9.63
N ASP A 269 -13.75 -9.12 -9.91
CA ASP A 269 -14.22 -8.88 -11.27
C ASP A 269 -13.15 -8.17 -12.11
N PHE A 270 -12.39 -7.23 -11.53
CA PHE A 270 -11.25 -6.59 -12.19
C PHE A 270 -10.15 -7.61 -12.53
N ALA A 271 -9.78 -8.48 -11.59
CA ALA A 271 -8.82 -9.55 -11.82
C ALA A 271 -9.29 -10.52 -12.92
N ALA A 272 -10.61 -10.69 -13.09
CA ALA A 272 -11.22 -11.49 -14.16
C ALA A 272 -11.38 -10.73 -15.50
N GLY A 273 -10.84 -9.52 -15.63
CA GLY A 273 -10.96 -8.69 -16.84
C GLY A 273 -12.37 -8.14 -17.09
N LYS A 274 -13.22 -8.13 -16.07
CA LYS A 274 -14.58 -7.57 -16.16
C LYS A 274 -14.58 -6.08 -15.76
N PRO A 275 -15.50 -5.28 -16.30
CA PRO A 275 -15.65 -3.90 -15.84
C PRO A 275 -16.01 -3.90 -14.34
N ALA A 276 -15.25 -3.12 -13.57
CA ALA A 276 -15.50 -2.99 -12.14
C ALA A 276 -16.82 -2.25 -11.88
N PRO A 277 -17.73 -2.76 -11.04
CA PRO A 277 -18.92 -2.03 -10.65
C PRO A 277 -18.54 -0.74 -9.90
N SER A 278 -19.19 0.38 -10.26
CA SER A 278 -18.95 1.69 -9.64
C SER A 278 -19.62 1.86 -8.28
N ASP A 279 -20.38 0.89 -7.82
CA ASP A 279 -21.32 1.02 -6.69
C ASP A 279 -20.76 0.58 -5.33
N CYS A 280 -19.43 0.42 -5.20
CA CYS A 280 -18.81 -0.01 -3.96
C CYS A 280 -18.41 1.13 -3.02
N TYR A 281 -18.54 2.37 -3.44
CA TYR A 281 -18.26 3.55 -2.60
C TYR A 281 -19.11 4.76 -2.99
N ARG A 282 -19.19 5.74 -2.09
CA ARG A 282 -19.75 7.08 -2.32
C ARG A 282 -18.82 8.12 -1.73
N VAL A 283 -18.72 9.24 -2.40
CA VAL A 283 -17.93 10.40 -1.96
C VAL A 283 -18.80 11.61 -1.74
N GLY A 284 -18.45 12.38 -0.73
CA GLY A 284 -19.11 13.64 -0.35
C GLY A 284 -18.11 14.66 0.18
N GLY A 285 -18.63 15.79 0.66
CA GLY A 285 -17.82 16.92 1.06
C GLY A 285 -17.65 17.93 -0.07
N SER A 286 -16.92 19.01 0.19
CA SER A 286 -16.74 20.13 -0.76
C SER A 286 -15.96 19.76 -2.01
N ILE A 287 -15.14 18.70 -1.94
CA ILE A 287 -14.34 18.15 -3.04
C ILE A 287 -14.76 16.72 -3.43
N GLY A 288 -15.99 16.32 -3.06
CA GLY A 288 -16.50 14.97 -3.35
C GLY A 288 -16.60 14.67 -4.84
N ASP A 289 -17.04 15.64 -5.64
CA ASP A 289 -17.14 15.52 -7.10
C ASP A 289 -15.80 15.28 -7.80
N ILE A 290 -14.75 15.97 -7.35
CA ILE A 290 -13.37 15.78 -7.84
C ILE A 290 -12.87 14.38 -7.44
N ASN A 291 -13.07 13.98 -6.18
CA ASN A 291 -12.64 12.67 -5.72
C ASN A 291 -13.39 11.52 -6.41
N GLN A 292 -14.66 11.68 -6.71
CA GLN A 292 -15.41 10.67 -7.46
C GLN A 292 -14.73 10.36 -8.79
N VAL A 293 -14.38 11.39 -9.54
CA VAL A 293 -13.77 11.21 -10.87
C VAL A 293 -12.35 10.65 -10.79
N VAL A 294 -11.59 11.02 -9.76
CA VAL A 294 -10.25 10.45 -9.49
C VAL A 294 -10.37 8.96 -9.22
N LEU A 295 -11.25 8.55 -8.29
CA LEU A 295 -11.44 7.16 -7.90
C LEU A 295 -11.94 6.29 -9.05
N GLU A 296 -12.89 6.79 -9.85
CA GLU A 296 -13.45 6.05 -10.99
C GLU A 296 -12.43 5.79 -12.11
N ASN A 297 -11.45 6.68 -12.29
CA ASN A 297 -10.56 6.63 -13.46
C ASN A 297 -9.12 6.24 -13.12
N MET A 298 -8.70 6.25 -11.85
CA MET A 298 -7.30 6.02 -11.50
C MET A 298 -6.80 4.63 -11.91
N HIS A 299 -7.61 3.59 -11.76
CA HIS A 299 -7.26 2.23 -12.24
C HIS A 299 -7.14 2.16 -13.75
N PHE A 300 -8.04 2.82 -14.47
CA PHE A 300 -8.01 2.91 -15.94
C PHE A 300 -6.77 3.67 -16.41
N ILE A 301 -6.50 4.83 -15.83
CA ILE A 301 -5.34 5.65 -16.16
C ILE A 301 -4.03 4.88 -15.88
N ARG A 302 -3.93 4.17 -14.76
CA ARG A 302 -2.77 3.32 -14.44
C ARG A 302 -2.65 2.10 -15.35
N GLY A 303 -3.77 1.47 -15.71
CA GLY A 303 -3.80 0.37 -16.66
C GLY A 303 -3.25 0.78 -18.03
N PHE A 304 -3.49 2.02 -18.42
CA PHE A 304 -3.02 2.59 -19.68
C PHE A 304 -1.49 2.70 -19.78
N ILE A 305 -0.80 2.82 -18.66
CA ILE A 305 0.68 2.76 -18.64
C ILE A 305 1.20 1.43 -19.19
N LYS A 306 0.42 0.35 -19.09
CA LYS A 306 0.76 -0.97 -19.66
C LYS A 306 0.76 -0.98 -21.19
N GLU A 307 0.01 -0.09 -21.82
CA GLU A 307 -0.11 0.02 -23.29
C GLU A 307 0.84 1.07 -23.86
N MET A 308 1.64 1.72 -23.03
CA MET A 308 2.59 2.74 -23.43
C MET A 308 3.56 2.20 -24.49
N PRO A 309 3.86 2.98 -25.53
CA PRO A 309 4.84 2.59 -26.55
C PRO A 309 6.21 2.29 -25.95
N VAL A 310 6.81 1.18 -26.36
CA VAL A 310 8.18 0.85 -26.00
C VAL A 310 9.12 1.61 -26.94
N PHE A 311 10.24 2.11 -26.40
CA PHE A 311 11.30 2.71 -27.22
C PHE A 311 11.95 1.66 -28.12
N VAL A 312 12.10 1.98 -29.39
CA VAL A 312 12.66 1.07 -30.41
C VAL A 312 14.03 1.58 -30.86
N LYS A 313 14.99 0.67 -31.02
CA LYS A 313 16.33 1.00 -31.50
C LYS A 313 16.27 1.71 -32.87
N GLY A 314 16.96 2.84 -32.97
CA GLY A 314 16.98 3.68 -34.18
C GLY A 314 15.98 4.84 -34.18
N GLU A 315 15.12 4.97 -33.18
CA GLU A 315 14.34 6.18 -32.96
C GLU A 315 15.03 7.15 -31.99
N THR A 316 14.69 8.41 -32.06
CA THR A 316 15.12 9.41 -31.08
C THR A 316 14.19 9.45 -29.88
N TYR A 317 14.69 9.98 -28.75
CA TYR A 317 13.85 10.20 -27.57
C TYR A 317 12.63 11.08 -27.87
N ALA A 318 12.78 12.14 -28.70
CA ALA A 318 11.68 12.99 -29.11
C ALA A 318 10.61 12.23 -29.89
N GLN A 319 11.01 11.38 -30.86
CA GLN A 319 10.06 10.54 -31.62
C GLN A 319 9.31 9.55 -30.70
N TRP A 320 9.99 9.00 -29.70
CA TRP A 320 9.33 8.17 -28.69
C TRP A 320 8.33 8.99 -27.85
N CYS A 321 8.70 10.21 -27.43
CA CYS A 321 7.79 11.11 -26.73
C CYS A 321 6.55 11.48 -27.54
N ASP A 322 6.68 11.68 -28.86
CA ASP A 322 5.52 11.91 -29.74
C ASP A 322 4.56 10.73 -29.77
N LYS A 323 5.08 9.49 -29.78
CA LYS A 323 4.24 8.28 -29.67
C LYS A 323 3.56 8.19 -28.29
N VAL A 324 4.27 8.49 -27.23
CA VAL A 324 3.73 8.53 -25.86
C VAL A 324 2.64 9.60 -25.78
N TRP A 325 2.88 10.80 -26.34
CA TRP A 325 1.88 11.85 -26.42
C TRP A 325 0.62 11.39 -27.14
N ALA A 326 0.74 10.79 -28.31
CA ALA A 326 -0.41 10.31 -29.08
C ALA A 326 -1.26 9.32 -28.25
N CYS A 327 -0.63 8.44 -27.47
CA CYS A 327 -1.31 7.56 -26.53
C CYS A 327 -2.07 8.34 -25.46
N TYR A 328 -1.41 9.29 -24.80
CA TYR A 328 -2.04 10.09 -23.74
C TYR A 328 -3.08 11.06 -24.27
N ASP A 329 -2.92 11.58 -25.48
CA ASP A 329 -3.94 12.41 -26.12
C ASP A 329 -5.19 11.60 -26.46
N SER A 330 -5.03 10.38 -26.94
CA SER A 330 -6.15 9.44 -27.13
C SER A 330 -6.89 9.16 -25.82
N LEU A 331 -6.16 8.88 -24.75
CA LEU A 331 -6.72 8.70 -23.41
C LEU A 331 -7.48 9.96 -22.92
N ARG A 332 -6.87 11.13 -23.09
CA ARG A 332 -7.48 12.41 -22.75
C ARG A 332 -8.79 12.62 -23.50
N GLN A 333 -8.80 12.38 -24.81
CA GLN A 333 -10.00 12.49 -25.65
C GLN A 333 -11.10 11.50 -25.23
N GLU A 334 -10.76 10.28 -24.88
CA GLU A 334 -11.71 9.28 -24.39
C GLU A 334 -12.35 9.71 -23.07
N VAL A 335 -11.53 10.16 -22.11
CA VAL A 335 -11.99 10.63 -20.80
C VAL A 335 -12.90 11.87 -20.93
N LEU A 336 -12.54 12.83 -21.81
CA LEU A 336 -13.32 14.05 -22.03
C LEU A 336 -14.65 13.80 -22.74
N LYS A 337 -14.76 12.72 -23.52
CA LYS A 337 -16.01 12.31 -24.19
C LYS A 337 -17.04 11.73 -23.24
N LYS A 338 -16.69 11.35 -22.02
CA LYS A 338 -17.65 10.85 -21.03
C LYS A 338 -18.69 11.93 -20.71
N ARG A 339 -19.93 11.70 -21.11
CA ARG A 339 -21.00 12.71 -21.11
C ARG A 339 -21.47 13.14 -19.72
N ASN A 340 -21.21 12.33 -18.70
CA ASN A 340 -21.74 12.54 -17.35
C ASN A 340 -20.84 13.36 -16.45
N TYR A 341 -19.68 13.82 -16.94
CA TYR A 341 -18.76 14.62 -16.15
C TYR A 341 -18.99 16.12 -16.38
N THR A 342 -18.96 16.85 -15.29
CA THR A 342 -18.96 18.32 -15.29
C THR A 342 -17.64 18.85 -15.84
N GLN A 343 -17.59 20.14 -16.22
CA GLN A 343 -16.35 20.74 -16.72
C GLN A 343 -15.23 20.69 -15.67
N ARG A 344 -15.53 20.95 -14.40
CA ARG A 344 -14.59 20.83 -13.30
C ARG A 344 -14.00 19.42 -13.15
N GLN A 345 -14.80 18.39 -13.30
CA GLN A 345 -14.35 17.00 -13.27
C GLN A 345 -13.45 16.63 -14.47
N LYS A 346 -13.81 17.14 -15.65
CA LYS A 346 -12.99 16.96 -16.86
C LYS A 346 -11.64 17.65 -16.74
N ASP A 347 -11.61 18.87 -16.20
CA ASP A 347 -10.36 19.60 -15.97
C ASP A 347 -9.45 18.82 -14.99
N MET A 348 -9.99 18.29 -13.89
CA MET A 348 -9.21 17.47 -12.96
C MET A 348 -8.64 16.21 -13.60
N LEU A 349 -9.44 15.51 -14.41
CA LEU A 349 -8.96 14.33 -15.15
C LEU A 349 -7.84 14.69 -16.13
N GLN A 350 -7.98 15.81 -16.83
CA GLN A 350 -6.95 16.26 -17.74
C GLN A 350 -5.65 16.59 -17.00
N LEU A 351 -5.72 17.23 -15.82
CA LEU A 351 -4.54 17.46 -14.97
C LEU A 351 -3.85 16.16 -14.59
N LEU A 352 -4.62 15.13 -14.22
CA LEU A 352 -4.07 13.81 -13.89
C LEU A 352 -3.38 13.17 -15.10
N VAL A 353 -4.00 13.21 -16.27
CA VAL A 353 -3.41 12.66 -17.52
C VAL A 353 -2.13 13.40 -17.89
N ASP A 354 -2.12 14.74 -17.82
CA ASP A 354 -0.95 15.56 -18.08
C ASP A 354 0.21 15.21 -17.10
N ASN A 355 -0.10 15.05 -15.80
CA ASN A 355 0.90 14.67 -14.81
C ASN A 355 1.47 13.27 -15.06
N ILE A 356 0.65 12.31 -15.51
CA ILE A 356 1.12 10.97 -15.85
C ILE A 356 1.99 10.99 -17.11
N TYR A 357 1.65 11.79 -18.11
CA TYR A 357 2.51 12.01 -19.28
C TYR A 357 3.90 12.48 -18.86
N LEU A 358 3.99 13.52 -18.01
CA LEU A 358 5.27 14.03 -17.51
C LEU A 358 6.02 13.01 -16.67
N ALA A 359 5.32 12.27 -15.81
CA ALA A 359 5.92 11.20 -15.01
C ALA A 359 6.49 10.09 -15.89
N THR A 360 5.79 9.73 -16.97
CA THR A 360 6.24 8.73 -17.95
C THR A 360 7.53 9.17 -18.65
N ARG A 361 7.60 10.41 -19.11
CA ARG A 361 8.82 10.96 -19.72
C ARG A 361 10.01 10.92 -18.77
N ARG A 362 9.80 11.29 -17.52
CA ARG A 362 10.84 11.34 -16.49
C ARG A 362 11.31 9.95 -16.05
N SER A 363 10.36 9.02 -15.93
CA SER A 363 10.60 7.67 -15.39
C SER A 363 10.69 6.61 -16.50
N TYR A 364 11.21 6.96 -17.67
CA TYR A 364 11.26 6.07 -18.83
C TYR A 364 12.03 4.76 -18.55
N GLU A 365 13.13 4.82 -17.82
CA GLU A 365 13.98 3.65 -17.52
C GLU A 365 13.24 2.63 -16.61
N PRO A 366 12.71 3.00 -15.42
CA PRO A 366 11.92 2.08 -14.61
C PRO A 366 10.67 1.56 -15.31
N LEU A 367 10.00 2.40 -16.11
CA LEU A 367 8.81 1.99 -16.86
C LEU A 367 9.14 1.00 -17.97
N LEU A 368 10.26 1.20 -18.66
CA LEU A 368 10.75 0.30 -19.69
C LEU A 368 11.14 -1.06 -19.09
N GLN A 369 11.86 -1.06 -17.95
CA GLN A 369 12.21 -2.28 -17.23
C GLN A 369 10.96 -3.06 -16.81
N TRP A 370 9.94 -2.34 -16.28
CA TRP A 370 8.69 -2.97 -15.91
C TRP A 370 7.92 -3.53 -17.13
N ARG A 371 7.97 -2.85 -18.27
CA ARG A 371 7.28 -3.23 -19.50
C ARG A 371 7.91 -4.45 -20.19
N ILE A 372 9.24 -4.51 -20.21
CA ILE A 372 10.01 -5.61 -20.83
C ILE A 372 10.09 -6.82 -19.89
N GLY A 373 9.97 -6.62 -18.60
CA GLY A 373 10.05 -7.59 -17.53
C GLY A 373 11.30 -7.43 -16.66
N TYR A 374 11.11 -7.56 -15.34
CA TYR A 374 12.22 -7.53 -14.40
C TYR A 374 13.18 -8.70 -14.67
N GLY A 375 14.49 -8.42 -14.67
CA GLY A 375 15.54 -9.38 -14.96
C GLY A 375 15.98 -9.45 -16.42
N ASN A 376 15.27 -8.81 -17.36
CA ASN A 376 15.78 -8.64 -18.72
C ASN A 376 16.77 -7.48 -18.79
N ASP A 377 17.85 -7.67 -19.54
CA ASP A 377 18.83 -6.62 -19.77
C ASP A 377 18.27 -5.59 -20.77
N ILE A 378 18.14 -4.36 -20.33
CA ILE A 378 17.69 -3.21 -21.13
C ILE A 378 18.80 -2.16 -21.33
N SER A 379 20.03 -2.45 -20.91
CA SER A 379 21.14 -1.51 -20.89
C SER A 379 21.40 -0.86 -22.25
N ASP A 380 21.39 -1.65 -23.32
CA ASP A 380 21.60 -1.17 -24.69
C ASP A 380 20.51 -0.21 -25.15
N VAL A 381 19.24 -0.53 -24.84
CA VAL A 381 18.08 0.29 -25.19
C VAL A 381 18.14 1.62 -24.44
N ILE A 382 18.46 1.59 -23.15
CA ILE A 382 18.62 2.79 -22.33
C ILE A 382 19.80 3.63 -22.80
N ALA A 383 20.93 3.00 -23.14
CA ALA A 383 22.10 3.71 -23.67
C ALA A 383 21.77 4.42 -25.00
N GLU A 384 21.02 3.78 -25.88
CA GLU A 384 20.57 4.37 -27.14
C GLU A 384 19.61 5.55 -26.91
N MET A 385 18.63 5.39 -26.04
CA MET A 385 17.68 6.44 -25.66
C MET A 385 18.40 7.66 -25.06
N LYS A 386 19.40 7.43 -24.18
CA LYS A 386 20.20 8.49 -23.55
C LYS A 386 21.01 9.34 -24.53
N LYS A 387 21.38 8.81 -25.70
CA LYS A 387 22.11 9.58 -26.73
C LYS A 387 21.29 10.76 -27.28
N THR A 388 19.97 10.62 -27.33
CA THR A 388 19.06 11.63 -27.90
C THR A 388 18.12 12.22 -26.87
N TYR A 389 18.35 11.94 -25.58
CA TYR A 389 17.52 12.45 -24.48
C TYR A 389 17.45 13.97 -24.49
N THR A 390 16.23 14.51 -24.37
CA THR A 390 15.97 15.95 -24.31
C THR A 390 14.79 16.23 -23.37
N LEU A 391 14.88 17.34 -22.67
CA LEU A 391 13.74 17.90 -21.92
C LEU A 391 12.83 18.76 -22.80
N ALA A 392 13.28 19.16 -23.99
CA ALA A 392 12.42 19.87 -24.94
C ALA A 392 11.24 19.00 -25.36
N ASP A 393 10.06 19.61 -25.43
CA ASP A 393 8.79 18.93 -25.69
C ASP A 393 7.91 19.81 -26.59
N SER A 394 7.63 19.31 -27.80
CA SER A 394 6.73 19.99 -28.74
C SER A 394 5.31 20.16 -28.20
N HIS A 395 4.90 19.29 -27.26
CA HIS A 395 3.57 19.26 -26.66
C HIS A 395 3.45 20.02 -25.34
N ALA A 396 4.55 20.63 -24.85
CA ALA A 396 4.57 21.32 -23.55
C ALA A 396 3.46 22.38 -23.41
N LYS A 397 3.16 23.10 -24.48
CA LYS A 397 2.13 24.14 -24.50
C LYS A 397 0.71 23.62 -24.49
N ASP A 398 0.51 22.34 -24.80
CA ASP A 398 -0.80 21.69 -24.81
C ASP A 398 -1.22 21.17 -23.42
N LEU A 399 -0.27 21.10 -22.48
CA LEU A 399 -0.54 20.71 -21.12
C LEU A 399 -1.31 21.79 -20.37
N ILE A 400 -2.48 21.47 -19.84
CA ILE A 400 -3.23 22.41 -19.00
C ILE A 400 -2.65 22.53 -17.58
N LEU A 401 -1.83 21.57 -17.20
CA LEU A 401 -1.23 21.46 -15.86
C LEU A 401 -0.49 22.75 -15.45
N TYR A 402 0.12 23.45 -16.40
CA TYR A 402 0.89 24.68 -16.12
C TYR A 402 0.17 25.96 -16.54
N ARG A 403 -1.11 25.87 -16.90
CA ARG A 403 -1.91 27.05 -17.24
C ARG A 403 -2.66 27.55 -16.00
N ASP A 404 -2.64 28.85 -15.79
CA ASP A 404 -3.52 29.57 -14.86
C ASP A 404 -3.48 29.07 -13.40
N GLY A 405 -2.32 28.62 -12.89
CA GLY A 405 -2.17 28.14 -11.49
C GLY A 405 -2.83 26.78 -11.21
N ARG A 406 -3.31 26.09 -12.23
CA ARG A 406 -3.96 24.76 -12.06
C ARG A 406 -3.00 23.67 -11.58
N SER A 407 -1.69 23.83 -11.78
CA SER A 407 -0.69 22.89 -11.24
C SER A 407 -0.69 22.79 -9.72
N PHE A 408 -1.23 23.78 -9.01
CA PHE A 408 -1.36 23.73 -7.56
C PHE A 408 -2.41 22.70 -7.09
N TYR A 409 -3.27 22.19 -7.97
CA TYR A 409 -4.13 21.05 -7.67
C TYR A 409 -3.37 19.73 -7.50
N LEU A 410 -2.12 19.66 -7.96
CA LEU A 410 -1.28 18.49 -7.77
C LEU A 410 -0.12 18.81 -6.83
N PRO A 411 0.42 17.82 -6.11
CA PRO A 411 1.60 18.03 -5.29
C PRO A 411 2.76 18.59 -6.12
N LEU A 412 3.44 19.61 -5.61
CA LEU A 412 4.59 20.22 -6.29
C LEU A 412 5.70 19.19 -6.51
N ASN A 413 6.02 18.94 -7.75
CA ASN A 413 7.07 17.99 -8.11
C ASN A 413 8.29 18.72 -8.65
N LEU A 414 9.33 18.84 -7.82
CA LEU A 414 10.57 19.57 -8.15
C LEU A 414 11.29 19.02 -9.38
N SER A 415 11.12 17.73 -9.70
CA SER A 415 11.72 17.18 -10.92
C SER A 415 11.12 17.75 -12.21
N ASN A 416 10.06 18.54 -12.13
CA ASN A 416 9.50 19.23 -13.29
C ASN A 416 10.17 20.61 -13.55
N LEU A 417 10.95 21.16 -12.61
CA LEU A 417 11.63 22.46 -12.82
C LEU A 417 12.51 22.47 -14.08
N PRO A 418 13.43 21.53 -14.30
CA PRO A 418 14.25 21.52 -15.52
C PRO A 418 13.40 21.39 -16.80
N TYR A 419 12.28 20.68 -16.73
CA TYR A 419 11.35 20.57 -17.84
C TYR A 419 10.69 21.93 -18.16
N LEU A 420 10.24 22.66 -17.14
CA LEU A 420 9.65 23.99 -17.31
C LEU A 420 10.66 24.96 -17.93
N GLU A 421 11.89 24.98 -17.45
CA GLU A 421 12.97 25.81 -17.97
C GLU A 421 13.29 25.48 -19.44
N ALA A 422 13.41 24.21 -19.79
CA ALA A 422 13.70 23.76 -21.16
C ALA A 422 12.59 24.10 -22.17
N ASN A 423 11.36 24.34 -21.71
CA ASN A 423 10.21 24.63 -22.56
C ASN A 423 9.71 26.08 -22.46
N GLY A 424 10.50 26.99 -21.88
CA GLY A 424 10.20 28.42 -21.79
C GLY A 424 9.02 28.73 -20.85
N MET A 425 8.78 27.87 -19.85
CA MET A 425 7.77 28.04 -18.79
C MET A 425 8.43 28.43 -17.45
N ASP A 426 9.57 29.10 -17.50
CA ASP A 426 10.43 29.51 -16.38
C ASP A 426 10.00 30.85 -15.75
N LYS A 427 8.72 31.19 -15.83
CA LYS A 427 8.15 32.44 -15.31
C LYS A 427 6.73 32.23 -14.78
N GLY A 428 6.37 33.03 -13.79
CA GLY A 428 5.04 33.11 -13.22
C GLY A 428 4.91 32.37 -11.90
N GLU A 429 3.77 32.56 -11.25
CA GLU A 429 3.50 32.16 -9.87
C GLU A 429 3.85 30.68 -9.57
N VAL A 430 3.52 29.78 -10.51
CA VAL A 430 3.77 28.34 -10.35
C VAL A 430 5.28 28.04 -10.31
N TYR A 431 6.01 28.58 -11.28
CA TYR A 431 7.46 28.38 -11.36
C TYR A 431 8.16 29.01 -10.15
N ASP A 432 7.80 30.25 -9.80
CA ASP A 432 8.35 30.94 -8.65
C ASP A 432 8.10 30.20 -7.34
N MET A 433 6.89 29.66 -7.15
CA MET A 433 6.55 28.83 -5.99
C MET A 433 7.30 27.50 -5.98
N MET A 434 7.51 26.86 -7.13
CA MET A 434 8.31 25.64 -7.23
C MET A 434 9.78 25.89 -6.90
N LYS A 435 10.35 27.01 -7.31
CA LYS A 435 11.72 27.44 -6.93
C LYS A 435 11.82 27.71 -5.43
N ALA A 436 10.81 28.39 -4.87
CA ALA A 436 10.71 28.65 -3.45
C ALA A 436 10.62 27.33 -2.65
N TYR A 437 9.81 26.40 -3.13
CA TYR A 437 9.69 25.06 -2.54
C TYR A 437 11.01 24.28 -2.63
N ALA A 438 11.73 24.34 -3.74
CA ALA A 438 13.04 23.70 -3.88
C ALA A 438 14.03 24.21 -2.82
N SER A 439 14.07 25.53 -2.59
CA SER A 439 14.91 26.14 -1.55
C SER A 439 14.49 25.69 -0.14
N ALA A 440 13.19 25.64 0.13
CA ALA A 440 12.63 25.14 1.39
C ALA A 440 12.96 23.65 1.61
N LYS A 441 12.91 22.84 0.56
CA LYS A 441 13.21 21.40 0.62
C LYS A 441 14.66 21.12 1.03
N VAL A 442 15.63 21.92 0.56
CA VAL A 442 17.02 21.79 0.99
C VAL A 442 17.17 21.99 2.50
N VAL A 443 16.45 22.95 3.08
CA VAL A 443 16.43 23.17 4.53
C VAL A 443 15.70 22.03 5.25
N GLY A 444 14.55 21.62 4.72
CA GLY A 444 13.77 20.51 5.25
C GLY A 444 14.56 19.19 5.30
N ASP A 445 15.32 18.88 4.24
CA ASP A 445 16.15 17.67 4.17
C ASP A 445 17.22 17.64 5.26
N LYS A 446 17.84 18.78 5.54
CA LYS A 446 18.79 18.92 6.66
C LYS A 446 18.11 18.70 8.02
N LEU A 447 16.92 19.28 8.21
CA LEU A 447 16.14 19.05 9.43
C LEU A 447 15.71 17.61 9.59
N MET A 448 15.33 16.93 8.51
CA MET A 448 15.04 15.49 8.52
C MET A 448 16.28 14.65 8.86
N ALA A 449 17.46 15.10 8.41
CA ALA A 449 18.74 14.52 8.80
C ALA A 449 19.08 14.74 10.29
N GLY A 450 18.32 15.58 10.99
CA GLY A 450 18.58 15.94 12.39
C GLY A 450 19.56 17.11 12.55
N GLU A 451 19.83 17.85 11.49
CA GLU A 451 20.72 18.99 11.49
C GLU A 451 19.95 20.29 11.83
N VAL A 452 20.11 20.79 13.03
CA VAL A 452 19.53 22.09 13.43
C VAL A 452 20.03 23.19 12.51
N GLN A 453 19.11 24.01 12.02
CA GLN A 453 19.43 25.12 11.14
C GLN A 453 19.39 26.46 11.90
N PRO A 454 20.32 27.39 11.58
CA PRO A 454 20.25 28.78 12.09
C PRO A 454 18.94 29.44 11.68
N ASP A 455 18.39 30.27 12.57
CA ASP A 455 17.15 31.00 12.29
C ASP A 455 17.26 31.91 11.05
N SER A 456 18.46 32.46 10.77
CA SER A 456 18.74 33.23 9.56
C SER A 456 18.55 32.44 8.27
N ILE A 457 18.88 31.15 8.27
CA ILE A 457 18.66 30.27 7.12
C ILE A 457 17.16 30.02 6.92
N ILE A 458 16.41 29.78 7.99
CA ILE A 458 14.96 29.62 7.90
C ILE A 458 14.29 30.92 7.41
N GLN A 459 14.73 32.06 7.89
CA GLN A 459 14.23 33.38 7.47
C GLN A 459 14.58 33.73 6.02
N SER A 460 15.63 33.15 5.45
CA SER A 460 15.99 33.34 4.04
C SER A 460 15.10 32.60 3.05
N VAL A 461 14.34 31.59 3.52
CA VAL A 461 13.39 30.85 2.71
C VAL A 461 12.13 31.69 2.47
N HIS A 462 11.42 31.40 1.38
CA HIS A 462 10.15 32.06 1.07
C HIS A 462 9.17 32.04 2.27
N PRO A 463 8.53 33.19 2.64
CA PRO A 463 7.72 33.33 3.85
C PRO A 463 6.66 32.20 4.04
N TYR A 464 6.10 31.73 2.93
CA TYR A 464 5.11 30.64 2.92
C TYR A 464 5.59 29.37 3.62
N PHE A 465 6.88 29.03 3.56
CA PHE A 465 7.44 27.79 4.12
C PHE A 465 8.12 27.98 5.48
N GLN A 466 8.37 29.22 5.91
CA GLN A 466 9.15 29.52 7.13
C GLN A 466 8.53 28.88 8.38
N GLN A 467 7.20 28.98 8.55
CA GLN A 467 6.53 28.49 9.76
C GLN A 467 6.68 26.97 9.90
N VAL A 468 6.49 26.22 8.82
CA VAL A 468 6.63 24.76 8.82
C VAL A 468 8.05 24.34 9.17
N LEU A 469 9.05 24.99 8.56
CA LEU A 469 10.47 24.70 8.82
C LEU A 469 10.88 25.09 10.25
N LYS A 470 10.34 26.20 10.78
CA LYS A 470 10.61 26.62 12.15
C LYS A 470 10.11 25.62 13.17
N VAL A 471 8.86 25.17 13.03
CA VAL A 471 8.28 24.16 13.93
C VAL A 471 9.14 22.88 13.92
N LYS A 472 9.55 22.41 12.74
CA LYS A 472 10.44 21.25 12.64
C LYS A 472 11.81 21.50 13.28
N ASN A 473 12.40 22.65 13.05
CA ASN A 473 13.70 23.01 13.63
C ASN A 473 13.66 23.01 15.18
N ASP A 474 12.59 23.56 15.75
CA ASP A 474 12.39 23.59 17.20
C ASP A 474 12.18 22.16 17.76
N SER A 475 11.44 21.31 17.03
CA SER A 475 11.29 19.89 17.35
C SER A 475 12.65 19.17 17.34
N VAL A 476 13.46 19.33 16.32
CA VAL A 476 14.80 18.72 16.21
C VAL A 476 15.71 19.20 17.36
N LYS A 477 15.68 20.50 17.70
CA LYS A 477 16.43 21.04 18.86
C LYS A 477 16.03 20.32 20.15
N MET A 478 14.73 20.23 20.43
CA MET A 478 14.22 19.58 21.66
C MET A 478 14.63 18.11 21.73
N GLN A 479 14.52 17.37 20.63
CA GLN A 479 14.88 15.96 20.60
C GLN A 479 16.38 15.73 20.82
N LEU A 480 17.24 16.56 20.22
CA LEU A 480 18.68 16.48 20.46
C LEU A 480 19.07 16.81 21.90
N GLU A 481 18.42 17.77 22.53
CA GLU A 481 18.63 18.09 23.94
C GLU A 481 18.17 16.96 24.85
N ARG A 482 17.03 16.34 24.54
CA ARG A 482 16.54 15.15 25.27
C ARG A 482 17.50 13.97 25.13
N LEU A 483 17.97 13.67 23.91
CA LEU A 483 18.96 12.61 23.68
C LEU A 483 20.26 12.85 24.45
N LYS A 484 20.78 14.06 24.43
CA LYS A 484 21.99 14.42 25.20
C LYS A 484 21.82 14.22 26.71
N ARG A 485 20.63 14.46 27.24
CA ARG A 485 20.32 14.29 28.65
C ARG A 485 20.09 12.81 29.03
N GLU A 486 19.39 12.04 28.21
CA GLU A 486 18.85 10.75 28.59
C GLU A 486 19.59 9.55 27.97
N ALA A 487 20.34 9.72 26.89
CA ALA A 487 20.98 8.64 26.16
C ALA A 487 22.26 9.04 25.41
N ALA A 488 23.05 9.99 25.97
CA ALA A 488 24.30 10.47 25.35
C ALA A 488 25.32 9.36 25.08
N ASP A 489 25.37 8.37 25.95
CA ASP A 489 26.26 7.21 25.87
C ASP A 489 25.86 6.20 24.79
N ARG A 490 24.61 6.22 24.35
CA ARG A 490 24.06 5.29 23.36
C ARG A 490 24.12 5.80 21.93
N MET A 491 24.01 7.10 21.73
CA MET A 491 24.08 7.72 20.42
C MET A 491 25.52 7.85 19.94
N LYS A 492 25.83 7.29 18.76
CA LYS A 492 27.19 7.26 18.21
C LYS A 492 27.31 8.08 16.93
N THR A 493 28.47 8.69 16.78
CA THR A 493 28.84 9.34 15.52
C THR A 493 29.15 8.30 14.47
N THR A 494 28.54 8.46 13.30
CA THR A 494 28.81 7.60 12.13
C THR A 494 30.28 7.73 11.73
N PRO A 495 31.00 6.61 11.50
CA PRO A 495 32.34 6.68 10.97
C PRO A 495 32.38 7.31 9.59
N ASP A 496 33.49 7.99 9.28
CA ASP A 496 33.78 8.46 7.92
C ASP A 496 34.29 7.28 7.09
N ALA A 497 33.35 6.62 6.40
CA ALA A 497 33.61 5.41 5.61
C ALA A 497 32.76 5.38 4.35
N THR A 498 33.24 4.66 3.33
CA THR A 498 32.43 4.39 2.13
C THR A 498 31.24 3.49 2.47
N PRO A 499 30.18 3.46 1.66
CA PRO A 499 29.07 2.54 1.89
C PRO A 499 29.50 1.07 2.01
N GLU A 500 30.48 0.65 1.22
CA GLU A 500 31.03 -0.71 1.21
C GLU A 500 31.74 -1.08 2.51
N GLU A 501 32.34 -0.09 3.18
CA GLU A 501 33.12 -0.27 4.40
C GLU A 501 32.34 0.09 5.67
N MET A 502 31.15 0.66 5.55
CA MET A 502 30.39 1.24 6.66
C MET A 502 30.19 0.27 7.81
N LEU A 503 29.72 -0.94 7.55
CA LEU A 503 29.47 -1.95 8.57
C LEU A 503 30.77 -2.39 9.29
N ASN A 504 31.85 -2.55 8.54
CA ASN A 504 33.16 -2.89 9.08
C ASN A 504 33.72 -1.74 9.93
N ALA A 505 33.55 -0.49 9.50
CA ALA A 505 33.99 0.69 10.22
C ALA A 505 33.21 0.90 11.53
N ILE A 506 31.92 0.55 11.56
CA ILE A 506 31.12 0.54 12.79
C ILE A 506 31.63 -0.57 13.73
N ALA A 507 31.82 -1.79 13.25
CA ALA A 507 32.30 -2.91 14.07
C ALA A 507 33.70 -2.62 14.66
N ALA A 508 34.59 -1.99 13.89
CA ALA A 508 35.94 -1.63 14.31
C ALA A 508 35.99 -0.62 15.49
N GLN A 509 34.89 0.06 15.80
CA GLN A 509 34.82 0.94 16.98
C GLN A 509 34.73 0.17 18.30
N TYR A 510 34.58 -1.16 18.26
CA TYR A 510 34.43 -2.02 19.44
C TYR A 510 35.47 -3.15 19.45
N PRO A 511 36.76 -2.81 19.53
CA PRO A 511 37.83 -3.81 19.45
C PRO A 511 37.74 -4.84 20.58
N GLY A 512 37.96 -6.11 20.26
CA GLY A 512 37.92 -7.21 21.20
C GLY A 512 36.53 -7.67 21.66
N LYS A 513 35.47 -7.14 21.04
CA LYS A 513 34.07 -7.50 21.33
C LYS A 513 33.39 -8.16 20.15
N ALA A 514 32.47 -9.07 20.45
CA ALA A 514 31.48 -9.51 19.45
C ALA A 514 30.52 -8.35 19.16
N VAL A 515 30.33 -8.01 17.88
CA VAL A 515 29.46 -6.89 17.50
C VAL A 515 28.29 -7.41 16.68
N PHE A 516 27.10 -7.32 17.26
CA PHE A 516 25.85 -7.63 16.59
C PHE A 516 25.23 -6.34 16.05
N ILE A 517 25.07 -6.24 14.73
CA ILE A 517 24.46 -5.08 14.06
C ILE A 517 23.08 -5.45 13.58
N ASP A 518 22.06 -4.73 14.09
CA ASP A 518 20.67 -4.78 13.65
C ASP A 518 20.39 -3.56 12.75
N CYS A 519 20.22 -3.82 11.46
CA CYS A 519 19.77 -2.81 10.50
C CYS A 519 18.25 -2.75 10.50
N TRP A 520 17.70 -1.66 10.97
CA TRP A 520 16.28 -1.51 11.29
C TRP A 520 15.72 -0.13 10.92
N ALA A 521 14.40 0.06 11.10
CA ALA A 521 13.78 1.38 11.04
C ALA A 521 12.58 1.47 12.00
N THR A 522 12.26 2.67 12.45
CA THR A 522 11.16 2.92 13.39
C THR A 522 9.78 2.53 12.84
N TRP A 523 9.60 2.58 11.54
CA TRP A 523 8.38 2.17 10.83
C TRP A 523 8.33 0.67 10.48
N CYS A 524 9.42 -0.07 10.70
CA CYS A 524 9.53 -1.48 10.35
C CYS A 524 8.94 -2.37 11.46
N VAL A 525 7.71 -2.81 11.30
CA VAL A 525 7.01 -3.65 12.30
C VAL A 525 7.76 -4.94 12.64
N PRO A 526 8.27 -5.75 11.67
CA PRO A 526 9.04 -6.94 12.02
C PRO A 526 10.36 -6.60 12.73
N CYS A 527 10.99 -5.46 12.44
CA CYS A 527 12.17 -5.00 13.16
C CYS A 527 11.85 -4.74 14.65
N MET A 528 10.75 -4.03 14.93
CA MET A 528 10.34 -3.72 16.29
C MET A 528 10.02 -4.98 17.11
N LYS A 529 9.35 -5.97 16.47
CA LYS A 529 9.12 -7.29 17.09
C LYS A 529 10.44 -8.02 17.37
N GLY A 530 11.43 -7.90 16.49
CA GLY A 530 12.77 -8.47 16.68
C GLY A 530 13.48 -7.85 17.87
N VAL A 531 13.51 -6.52 17.95
CA VAL A 531 14.10 -5.78 19.07
C VAL A 531 13.48 -6.21 20.40
N GLU A 532 12.15 -6.27 20.49
CA GLU A 532 11.44 -6.66 21.70
C GLU A 532 11.74 -8.12 22.09
N ALA A 533 11.72 -9.04 21.14
CA ALA A 533 11.97 -10.46 21.39
C ALA A 533 13.43 -10.76 21.80
N MET A 534 14.39 -9.93 21.39
CA MET A 534 15.81 -10.05 21.78
C MET A 534 16.12 -9.50 23.18
N GLU A 535 15.23 -8.74 23.83
CA GLU A 535 15.49 -8.15 25.16
C GLU A 535 15.91 -9.18 26.23
N PRO A 536 15.24 -10.35 26.40
CA PRO A 536 15.64 -11.33 27.40
C PRO A 536 17.05 -11.88 27.14
N MET A 537 17.42 -12.13 25.88
CA MET A 537 18.75 -12.58 25.48
C MET A 537 19.81 -11.51 25.79
N LYS A 538 19.55 -10.25 25.48
CA LYS A 538 20.46 -9.14 25.76
C LYS A 538 20.73 -8.97 27.26
N GLU A 539 19.70 -9.14 28.08
CA GLU A 539 19.88 -9.07 29.56
C GLU A 539 20.75 -10.22 30.06
N GLN A 540 20.62 -11.43 29.53
CA GLN A 540 21.49 -12.57 29.87
C GLN A 540 22.94 -12.35 29.43
N MET A 541 23.15 -11.62 28.31
CA MET A 541 24.49 -11.29 27.80
C MET A 541 25.10 -10.04 28.42
N LYS A 542 24.43 -9.41 29.37
CA LYS A 542 24.92 -8.23 30.06
C LYS A 542 26.21 -8.51 30.85
N GLY A 543 27.24 -7.73 30.56
CA GLY A 543 28.57 -7.91 31.14
C GLY A 543 29.50 -8.86 30.37
N LEU A 544 29.02 -9.50 29.30
CA LEU A 544 29.87 -10.23 28.37
C LEU A 544 30.49 -9.27 27.31
N ASP A 545 31.50 -9.75 26.61
CA ASP A 545 32.19 -8.99 25.58
C ASP A 545 31.37 -8.94 24.25
N ALA A 546 30.10 -8.55 24.36
CA ALA A 546 29.16 -8.35 23.27
C ALA A 546 28.67 -6.91 23.22
N VAL A 547 28.50 -6.37 22.02
CA VAL A 547 27.92 -5.06 21.75
C VAL A 547 26.77 -5.20 20.77
N PHE A 548 25.61 -4.67 21.16
CA PHE A 548 24.44 -4.57 20.27
C PHE A 548 24.41 -3.19 19.64
N VAL A 549 24.47 -3.16 18.33
CA VAL A 549 24.45 -1.95 17.50
C VAL A 549 23.14 -1.91 16.71
N TYR A 550 22.49 -0.77 16.74
CA TYR A 550 21.27 -0.47 16.00
C TYR A 550 21.57 0.56 14.92
N LEU A 551 21.57 0.13 13.67
CA LEU A 551 21.85 0.97 12.51
C LEU A 551 20.55 1.29 11.78
N THR A 552 20.29 2.57 11.58
CA THR A 552 19.14 3.06 10.82
C THR A 552 19.52 4.22 9.89
N ASN A 553 18.58 4.67 9.09
CA ASN A 553 18.77 5.81 8.22
C ASN A 553 17.75 6.93 8.50
N GLU A 554 17.74 7.95 7.67
CA GLU A 554 16.88 9.13 7.79
C GLU A 554 15.39 8.85 7.60
N THR A 555 14.99 7.65 7.11
CA THR A 555 13.59 7.24 7.05
C THR A 555 12.99 6.99 8.43
N SER A 556 13.83 6.71 9.43
CA SER A 556 13.46 6.77 10.85
C SER A 556 13.47 8.22 11.30
N GLN A 557 12.29 8.80 11.43
CA GLN A 557 12.16 10.22 11.82
C GLN A 557 12.82 10.49 13.17
N MET A 558 13.37 11.70 13.35
CA MET A 558 14.19 12.05 14.52
C MET A 558 13.46 11.87 15.86
N ASP A 559 12.20 12.22 15.93
CA ASP A 559 11.35 12.07 17.11
C ASP A 559 11.14 10.59 17.46
N ALA A 560 10.63 9.79 16.51
CA ALA A 560 10.44 8.35 16.70
C ALA A 560 11.76 7.62 16.99
N TRP A 561 12.84 7.98 16.29
CA TRP A 561 14.16 7.39 16.51
C TRP A 561 14.72 7.75 17.89
N SER A 562 14.62 9.01 18.32
CA SER A 562 15.13 9.45 19.62
C SER A 562 14.44 8.73 20.79
N GLU A 563 13.15 8.47 20.68
CA GLU A 563 12.41 7.69 21.67
C GLU A 563 12.91 6.24 21.74
N GLN A 564 13.22 5.63 20.61
CA GLN A 564 13.77 4.28 20.60
C GLN A 564 15.21 4.25 21.15
N VAL A 565 16.06 5.23 20.84
CA VAL A 565 17.41 5.35 21.43
C VAL A 565 17.35 5.41 22.95
N ILE A 566 16.39 6.15 23.50
CA ILE A 566 16.18 6.24 24.95
C ILE A 566 15.68 4.90 25.52
N ARG A 567 14.80 4.21 24.81
CA ARG A 567 14.15 2.97 25.27
C ARG A 567 15.03 1.73 25.10
N ILE A 568 15.72 1.60 23.97
CA ILE A 568 16.44 0.39 23.59
C ILE A 568 17.89 0.47 24.04
N PRO A 569 18.36 -0.38 24.98
CA PRO A 569 19.76 -0.43 25.36
C PRO A 569 20.64 -0.94 24.21
N GLY A 570 21.72 -0.22 23.92
CA GLY A 570 22.66 -0.55 22.83
C GLY A 570 23.31 0.70 22.25
N GLN A 571 24.01 0.54 21.14
CA GLN A 571 24.72 1.63 20.47
C GLN A 571 23.96 1.99 19.18
N HIS A 572 23.55 3.23 19.03
CA HIS A 572 22.66 3.65 17.95
C HIS A 572 23.39 4.54 16.94
N TYR A 573 23.31 4.16 15.68
CA TYR A 573 23.80 4.92 14.54
C TYR A 573 22.63 5.29 13.63
N ARG A 574 22.64 6.53 13.13
CA ARG A 574 21.69 7.00 12.13
C ARG A 574 22.47 7.61 10.98
N ILE A 575 22.46 6.94 9.84
CA ILE A 575 23.22 7.34 8.65
C ILE A 575 22.34 7.98 7.58
N LYS A 576 22.98 8.63 6.61
CA LYS A 576 22.28 9.20 5.46
C LYS A 576 21.70 8.11 4.56
N SER A 577 20.54 8.38 3.99
CA SER A 577 19.83 7.42 3.14
C SER A 577 20.61 7.10 1.84
N ASP A 578 21.40 8.04 1.34
CA ASP A 578 22.26 7.81 0.16
C ASP A 578 23.44 6.85 0.43
N ILE A 579 23.93 6.81 1.68
CA ILE A 579 24.92 5.82 2.14
C ILE A 579 24.22 4.48 2.36
N TRP A 580 23.12 4.47 3.11
CA TRP A 580 22.34 3.28 3.42
C TRP A 580 21.99 2.45 2.18
N ASN A 581 21.47 3.11 1.14
CA ASN A 581 21.00 2.46 -0.09
C ASN A 581 22.12 1.84 -0.93
N LYS A 582 23.39 2.13 -0.61
CA LYS A 582 24.57 1.61 -1.30
C LYS A 582 25.34 0.58 -0.47
N ILE A 583 24.91 0.28 0.76
CA ILE A 583 25.55 -0.77 1.57
C ILE A 583 25.31 -2.12 0.90
N PRO A 584 26.39 -2.85 0.52
CA PRO A 584 26.24 -4.15 -0.14
C PRO A 584 25.50 -5.17 0.73
N GLY A 585 24.51 -5.84 0.13
CA GLY A 585 23.72 -6.88 0.80
C GLY A 585 22.57 -6.34 1.68
N LEU A 586 22.44 -5.02 1.85
CA LEU A 586 21.35 -4.42 2.62
C LEU A 586 20.17 -4.09 1.69
N GLY A 587 19.35 -5.09 1.36
CA GLY A 587 18.20 -4.94 0.46
C GLY A 587 16.85 -4.88 1.15
N ALA A 588 16.75 -5.46 2.34
CA ALA A 588 15.53 -5.51 3.16
C ALA A 588 15.87 -5.43 4.65
N ILE A 589 14.91 -5.05 5.48
CA ILE A 589 15.05 -5.00 6.94
C ILE A 589 13.91 -5.79 7.63
N PRO A 590 14.17 -6.37 8.84
CA PRO A 590 15.45 -6.35 9.56
C PRO A 590 16.54 -7.16 8.83
N GLN A 591 17.75 -6.65 8.85
CA GLN A 591 18.94 -7.33 8.39
C GLN A 591 19.95 -7.35 9.53
N TYR A 592 20.50 -8.52 9.84
CA TYR A 592 21.39 -8.73 10.95
C TYR A 592 22.76 -9.14 10.48
N TYR A 593 23.79 -8.61 11.16
CA TYR A 593 25.20 -8.96 10.91
C TYR A 593 25.89 -9.24 12.26
N LEU A 594 26.75 -10.25 12.29
CA LEU A 594 27.57 -10.56 13.45
C LEU A 594 29.07 -10.52 13.08
N TYR A 595 29.80 -9.78 13.86
CA TYR A 595 31.26 -9.67 13.81
C TYR A 595 31.88 -10.36 15.02
N ASP A 596 32.98 -11.08 14.80
CA ASP A 596 33.76 -11.69 15.88
C ASP A 596 34.62 -10.66 16.62
N ARG A 597 35.35 -11.11 17.65
CA ARG A 597 36.21 -10.26 18.46
C ARG A 597 37.41 -9.68 17.69
N GLN A 598 37.73 -10.26 16.52
CA GLN A 598 38.76 -9.80 15.60
C GLN A 598 38.23 -8.79 14.59
N GLY A 599 36.94 -8.47 14.63
CA GLY A 599 36.27 -7.55 13.71
C GLY A 599 35.98 -8.14 12.35
N LYS A 600 35.96 -9.48 12.22
CA LYS A 600 35.58 -10.17 10.97
C LYS A 600 34.09 -10.49 11.02
N ARG A 601 33.37 -10.19 9.92
CA ARG A 601 31.97 -10.60 9.76
C ARG A 601 31.91 -12.13 9.61
N VAL A 602 31.17 -12.79 10.50
CA VAL A 602 31.10 -14.26 10.62
C VAL A 602 29.70 -14.82 10.36
N TRP A 603 28.66 -13.97 10.42
CA TRP A 603 27.29 -14.40 10.16
C TRP A 603 26.40 -13.22 9.75
N GLU A 604 25.36 -13.51 8.97
CA GLU A 604 24.32 -12.56 8.57
C GLU A 604 23.01 -13.28 8.25
N THR A 605 21.86 -12.59 8.46
CA THR A 605 20.54 -13.08 8.07
C THR A 605 19.55 -11.92 7.88
N THR A 606 18.52 -12.16 7.09
CA THR A 606 17.45 -11.19 6.78
C THR A 606 16.10 -11.67 7.29
N GLY A 607 15.30 -10.74 7.80
CA GLY A 607 13.96 -11.02 8.33
C GLY A 607 13.99 -11.48 9.79
N PHE A 608 12.82 -11.49 10.43
CA PHE A 608 12.67 -11.89 11.81
C PHE A 608 11.55 -12.90 12.00
N GLY A 609 11.84 -13.97 12.75
CA GLY A 609 10.90 -15.02 13.13
C GLY A 609 11.44 -15.82 14.33
N LYS A 610 10.70 -16.83 14.77
CA LYS A 610 11.10 -17.65 15.94
C LYS A 610 12.42 -18.39 15.71
N GLU A 611 12.65 -18.88 14.51
CA GLU A 611 13.91 -19.58 14.17
C GLU A 611 15.06 -18.57 14.11
N THR A 612 14.86 -17.39 13.52
CA THR A 612 15.85 -16.32 13.46
C THR A 612 16.36 -15.92 14.87
N LEU A 613 15.45 -15.82 15.85
CA LEU A 613 15.85 -15.51 17.22
C LEU A 613 16.80 -16.55 17.81
N LYS A 614 16.51 -17.85 17.60
CA LYS A 614 17.37 -18.95 18.06
C LYS A 614 18.72 -18.95 17.34
N GLU A 615 18.74 -18.68 16.05
CA GLU A 615 19.99 -18.56 15.27
C GLU A 615 20.85 -17.42 15.78
N ILE A 616 20.28 -16.24 16.03
CA ILE A 616 20.97 -15.07 16.60
C ILE A 616 21.62 -15.45 17.93
N GLU A 617 20.85 -16.04 18.85
CA GLU A 617 21.35 -16.46 20.16
C GLU A 617 22.49 -17.47 20.06
N THR A 618 22.33 -18.47 19.20
CA THR A 618 23.33 -19.52 18.96
C THR A 618 24.64 -18.94 18.40
N GLU A 619 24.54 -18.07 17.41
CA GLU A 619 25.71 -17.50 16.74
C GLU A 619 26.47 -16.51 17.63
N ILE A 620 25.76 -15.67 18.42
CA ILE A 620 26.42 -14.78 19.38
C ILE A 620 27.16 -15.61 20.44
N ASN A 621 26.53 -16.64 21.02
CA ASN A 621 27.17 -17.50 22.01
C ASN A 621 28.40 -18.21 21.42
N ARG A 622 28.31 -18.71 20.19
CA ARG A 622 29.45 -19.31 19.48
C ARG A 622 30.65 -18.37 19.36
N VAL A 623 30.41 -17.09 19.08
CA VAL A 623 31.48 -16.07 19.00
C VAL A 623 32.04 -15.72 20.38
N LEU A 624 31.22 -15.73 21.42
CA LEU A 624 31.64 -15.43 22.79
C LEU A 624 32.47 -16.55 23.41
N GLU A 625 32.29 -17.80 23.00
CA GLU A 625 33.06 -18.96 23.44
C GLU A 625 34.43 -19.08 22.77
N GLN A 626 34.70 -18.38 21.69
CA GLN A 626 35.99 -18.30 20.98
C GLN A 626 36.89 -17.19 21.53
#